data_ec008e69884efffdd1795bd6c512f99c
#
_entry.id   ec008e69884efffdd1795bd6c512f99c
#
_cell.length_a   1.000
_cell.length_b   1.000
_cell.length_c   1.000
_cell.angle_alpha   90.00
_cell.angle_beta   90.00
_cell.angle_gamma   90.00
#
_symmetry.space_group_name_H-M   'P 1'
#
loop_
_entity.id
_entity.type
_entity.pdbx_description
1 polymer ?
#
loop_
_entity_poly.entity_id
_entity_poly.type
_entity_poly.pdbx_seq_one_letter_code
_entity_poly.pdbx_strand_id
1 'polypeptide(L)'
;YVVPEGVSYNSYVILDEKTAVMDTVDKRGMKQWEVNLLNALDGRKADYVIVQHMEPDHAGSLARLLELYPDITVVGNAKTFVMINQFFENIDIKNTLTVKEGDTLSLGSHTLTFVMAPMVHWPEVMVTYESSEKILFSADGFGKFGALSLTENEEDWACEARRYYFNIVGKYGAPVQTLLKKASALDIKTICPLHGPVLTDNLGYYLDLYNTWSSYQPESKGVFVAYASIHGNTAHAAEKFADMLRNKGVEKVVVTDLSRCDIAEAVEDAFRYDRMVLAAASYDAGVFPIMQDFLHHLQAKACLLYTSDAADDLT
;
A
#
# COMPACT_ATOMS: atom_id res chain seq x y z
N TYR A 1 -10.39 3.91 6.27
CA TYR A 1 -9.93 2.77 7.07
C TYR A 1 -9.71 3.20 8.51
N VAL A 2 -9.95 2.30 9.44
CA VAL A 2 -9.59 2.50 10.83
C VAL A 2 -8.10 2.14 10.95
N VAL A 3 -7.28 3.08 11.39
CA VAL A 3 -5.84 2.87 11.62
C VAL A 3 -5.51 3.33 13.03
N PRO A 4 -5.73 2.47 14.05
CA PRO A 4 -5.59 2.85 15.46
C PRO A 4 -4.20 3.35 15.80
N GLU A 5 -3.18 2.81 15.16
CA GLU A 5 -1.77 3.17 15.34
C GLU A 5 -1.29 4.22 14.33
N GLY A 6 -2.24 4.82 13.59
CA GLY A 6 -1.93 5.84 12.61
C GLY A 6 -1.25 5.32 11.36
N VAL A 7 -0.60 6.22 10.64
CA VAL A 7 0.17 5.93 9.43
C VAL A 7 1.35 6.91 9.35
N SER A 8 2.51 6.44 8.92
CA SER A 8 3.65 7.32 8.61
C SER A 8 3.54 7.86 7.18
N TYR A 9 4.01 9.08 6.97
CA TYR A 9 4.22 9.67 5.65
C TYR A 9 5.71 9.92 5.48
N ASN A 10 6.33 9.26 4.53
CA ASN A 10 7.75 9.39 4.28
C ASN A 10 8.00 10.27 3.05
N SER A 11 8.98 11.12 3.17
CA SER A 11 9.59 11.89 2.09
C SER A 11 11.10 11.81 2.30
N TYR A 12 11.88 11.72 1.23
CA TYR A 12 13.32 11.51 1.33
C TYR A 12 14.07 12.63 0.63
N VAL A 13 15.32 12.85 1.06
CA VAL A 13 16.20 13.85 0.46
C VAL A 13 17.50 13.16 0.05
N ILE A 14 17.90 13.37 -1.20
CA ILE A 14 19.21 12.93 -1.70
C ILE A 14 20.09 14.16 -1.80
N LEU A 15 21.16 14.17 -1.02
CA LEU A 15 22.13 15.25 -0.99
C LEU A 15 23.35 14.89 -1.85
N ASP A 16 23.54 15.65 -2.95
CA ASP A 16 24.65 15.46 -3.86
C ASP A 16 25.05 16.84 -4.44
N GLU A 17 25.72 16.90 -5.58
CA GLU A 17 25.96 18.17 -6.33
C GLU A 17 24.62 18.86 -6.63
N LYS A 18 23.61 18.07 -6.99
CA LYS A 18 22.21 18.46 -7.09
C LYS A 18 21.40 17.77 -6.00
N THR A 19 20.50 18.49 -5.36
CA THR A 19 19.65 17.97 -4.31
C THR A 19 18.29 17.59 -4.86
N ALA A 20 17.83 16.36 -4.57
CA ALA A 20 16.51 15.89 -4.93
C ALA A 20 15.65 15.60 -3.70
N VAL A 21 14.40 16.06 -3.74
CA VAL A 21 13.35 15.70 -2.77
C VAL A 21 12.48 14.62 -3.41
N MET A 22 12.30 13.49 -2.73
CA MET A 22 11.48 12.39 -3.17
C MET A 22 10.11 12.49 -2.51
N ASP A 23 9.11 12.85 -3.30
CA ASP A 23 7.73 13.12 -2.89
C ASP A 23 7.62 14.18 -1.77
N THR A 24 6.40 14.51 -1.40
CA THR A 24 6.08 15.36 -0.26
C THR A 24 5.20 14.57 0.73
N VAL A 25 4.35 15.24 1.49
CA VAL A 25 3.44 14.60 2.44
C VAL A 25 2.06 15.24 2.41
N ASP A 26 1.12 14.62 3.13
CA ASP A 26 -0.22 15.16 3.38
C ASP A 26 -0.18 16.57 3.97
N LYS A 27 -1.13 17.41 3.59
CA LYS A 27 -1.27 18.79 4.10
C LYS A 27 -1.34 18.87 5.63
N ARG A 28 -1.86 17.84 6.28
CA ARG A 28 -1.94 17.76 7.75
C ARG A 28 -0.55 17.65 8.39
N GLY A 29 0.40 16.98 7.72
CA GLY A 29 1.79 16.83 8.14
C GLY A 29 2.73 17.94 7.65
N MET A 30 2.27 18.82 6.77
CA MET A 30 3.09 19.79 6.04
C MET A 30 4.03 20.61 6.92
N LYS A 31 3.55 21.13 8.06
CA LYS A 31 4.39 21.97 8.95
C LYS A 31 5.57 21.21 9.54
N GLN A 32 5.34 19.98 9.99
CA GLN A 32 6.41 19.16 10.54
C GLN A 32 7.37 18.71 9.43
N TRP A 33 6.83 18.32 8.28
CA TRP A 33 7.62 17.95 7.11
C TRP A 33 8.52 19.11 6.64
N GLU A 34 7.99 20.35 6.58
CA GLU A 34 8.78 21.53 6.21
C GLU A 34 9.99 21.73 7.15
N VAL A 35 9.78 21.62 8.46
CA VAL A 35 10.87 21.70 9.44
C VAL A 35 11.90 20.59 9.21
N ASN A 36 11.45 19.37 9.01
CA ASN A 36 12.32 18.22 8.76
C ASN A 36 13.11 18.40 7.45
N LEU A 37 12.43 18.84 6.37
CA LEU A 37 13.05 19.12 5.09
C LEU A 37 14.14 20.19 5.18
N LEU A 38 13.84 21.32 5.82
CA LEU A 38 14.82 22.42 6.00
C LEU A 38 16.03 21.98 6.82
N ASN A 39 15.82 21.16 7.85
CA ASN A 39 16.91 20.58 8.62
C ASN A 39 17.76 19.60 7.79
N ALA A 40 17.11 18.73 6.99
CA ALA A 40 17.82 17.79 6.12
C ALA A 40 18.62 18.50 5.02
N LEU A 41 18.09 19.59 4.49
CA LEU A 41 18.77 20.37 3.44
C LEU A 41 19.97 21.21 3.99
N ASP A 42 19.98 21.52 5.28
CA ASP A 42 21.05 22.27 5.95
C ASP A 42 21.50 23.51 5.16
N GLY A 43 20.54 24.33 4.75
CA GLY A 43 20.77 25.55 3.98
C GLY A 43 21.01 25.35 2.48
N ARG A 44 21.03 24.13 1.97
CA ARG A 44 21.06 23.84 0.53
C ARG A 44 19.71 24.16 -0.09
N LYS A 45 19.73 24.47 -1.38
CA LYS A 45 18.49 24.55 -2.18
C LYS A 45 18.08 23.15 -2.66
N ALA A 46 16.79 22.94 -2.84
CA ALA A 46 16.28 21.79 -3.57
C ALA A 46 16.33 22.10 -5.09
N ASP A 47 17.05 21.27 -5.85
CA ASP A 47 17.14 21.40 -7.32
C ASP A 47 15.99 20.66 -8.01
N TYR A 48 15.58 19.48 -7.46
CA TYR A 48 14.53 18.63 -8.02
C TYR A 48 13.53 18.19 -6.95
N VAL A 49 12.27 18.05 -7.34
CA VAL A 49 11.30 17.24 -6.64
C VAL A 49 10.83 16.12 -7.56
N ILE A 50 10.99 14.88 -7.11
CA ILE A 50 10.57 13.71 -7.84
C ILE A 50 9.17 13.34 -7.32
N VAL A 51 8.16 13.46 -8.18
CA VAL A 51 6.77 13.13 -7.84
C VAL A 51 6.48 11.73 -8.37
N GLN A 52 6.60 10.73 -7.49
CA GLN A 52 6.36 9.34 -7.83
C GLN A 52 4.89 9.00 -7.79
N HIS A 53 4.13 9.66 -6.88
CA HIS A 53 2.72 9.40 -6.66
C HIS A 53 1.95 10.69 -6.35
N MET A 54 0.76 10.82 -6.95
CA MET A 54 -0.08 12.03 -6.86
C MET A 54 -1.18 11.96 -5.81
N GLU A 55 -1.27 10.86 -5.05
CA GLU A 55 -2.23 10.82 -3.95
C GLU A 55 -1.95 11.94 -2.96
N PRO A 56 -3.00 12.60 -2.40
CA PRO A 56 -2.82 13.80 -1.57
C PRO A 56 -1.92 13.64 -0.35
N ASP A 57 -1.75 12.42 0.15
CA ASP A 57 -0.87 12.13 1.27
C ASP A 57 0.64 12.11 0.89
N HIS A 58 0.95 12.12 -0.41
CA HIS A 58 2.31 12.23 -0.96
C HIS A 58 2.53 13.52 -1.76
N ALA A 59 1.48 14.06 -2.39
CA ALA A 59 1.58 15.27 -3.20
C ALA A 59 1.00 16.52 -2.52
N GLY A 60 0.32 16.38 -1.38
CA GLY A 60 -0.44 17.46 -0.75
C GLY A 60 0.37 18.69 -0.37
N SER A 61 1.66 18.55 -0.12
CA SER A 61 2.56 19.65 0.24
C SER A 61 3.39 20.19 -0.93
N LEU A 62 3.14 19.72 -2.17
CA LEU A 62 3.89 20.15 -3.37
C LEU A 62 3.83 21.66 -3.58
N ALA A 63 2.65 22.27 -3.47
CA ALA A 63 2.50 23.73 -3.62
C ALA A 63 3.37 24.49 -2.61
N ARG A 64 3.45 24.01 -1.36
CA ARG A 64 4.32 24.61 -0.35
C ARG A 64 5.81 24.48 -0.71
N LEU A 65 6.23 23.35 -1.25
CA LEU A 65 7.61 23.16 -1.70
C LEU A 65 7.98 24.16 -2.82
N LEU A 66 7.07 24.40 -3.76
CA LEU A 66 7.26 25.39 -4.84
C LEU A 66 7.32 26.83 -4.33
N GLU A 67 6.59 27.16 -3.26
CA GLU A 67 6.73 28.46 -2.59
C GLU A 67 8.12 28.64 -1.96
N LEU A 68 8.65 27.59 -1.32
CA LEU A 68 9.98 27.62 -0.70
C LEU A 68 11.11 27.65 -1.73
N TYR A 69 10.94 26.93 -2.81
CA TYR A 69 11.95 26.78 -3.88
C TYR A 69 11.33 27.04 -5.26
N PRO A 70 11.05 28.30 -5.62
CA PRO A 70 10.33 28.64 -6.87
C PRO A 70 11.02 28.19 -8.16
N ASP A 71 12.32 27.93 -8.12
CA ASP A 71 13.11 27.51 -9.28
C ASP A 71 13.39 25.99 -9.31
N ILE A 72 12.79 25.24 -8.38
CA ILE A 72 12.90 23.78 -8.33
C ILE A 72 12.32 23.17 -9.63
N THR A 73 12.94 22.11 -10.13
CA THR A 73 12.40 21.34 -11.26
C THR A 73 11.51 20.22 -10.76
N VAL A 74 10.25 20.22 -11.16
CA VAL A 74 9.31 19.12 -10.87
C VAL A 74 9.54 18.00 -11.88
N VAL A 75 9.87 16.82 -11.40
CA VAL A 75 10.12 15.61 -12.19
C VAL A 75 8.97 14.64 -12.00
N GLY A 76 8.38 14.20 -13.08
CA GLY A 76 7.27 13.24 -13.08
C GLY A 76 7.01 12.70 -14.47
N ASN A 77 6.15 11.71 -14.61
CA ASN A 77 5.75 11.28 -15.93
C ASN A 77 4.60 12.15 -16.49
N ALA A 78 4.21 11.93 -17.75
CA ALA A 78 3.20 12.76 -18.42
C ALA A 78 1.84 12.77 -17.68
N LYS A 79 1.45 11.65 -17.05
CA LYS A 79 0.19 11.58 -16.28
C LYS A 79 0.30 12.36 -14.97
N THR A 80 1.46 12.35 -14.31
CA THR A 80 1.74 13.17 -13.13
C THR A 80 1.39 14.63 -13.38
N PHE A 81 1.85 15.20 -14.49
CA PHE A 81 1.56 16.60 -14.83
C PHE A 81 0.08 16.86 -15.15
N VAL A 82 -0.62 15.90 -15.76
CA VAL A 82 -2.07 16.01 -15.95
C VAL A 82 -2.77 16.06 -14.59
N MET A 83 -2.37 15.18 -13.64
CA MET A 83 -2.98 15.11 -12.33
C MET A 83 -2.63 16.32 -11.46
N ILE A 84 -1.42 16.85 -11.53
CA ILE A 84 -1.07 18.11 -10.86
C ILE A 84 -2.06 19.21 -11.22
N ASN A 85 -2.38 19.38 -12.50
CA ASN A 85 -3.34 20.38 -12.98
C ASN A 85 -4.78 20.10 -12.53
N GLN A 86 -5.12 18.86 -12.17
CA GLN A 86 -6.43 18.48 -11.64
C GLN A 86 -6.54 18.69 -10.13
N PHE A 87 -5.45 18.45 -9.40
CA PHE A 87 -5.43 18.53 -7.94
C PHE A 87 -5.11 19.93 -7.40
N PHE A 88 -4.40 20.75 -8.17
CA PHE A 88 -3.94 22.06 -7.74
C PHE A 88 -4.43 23.16 -8.67
N GLU A 89 -5.34 23.98 -8.17
CA GLU A 89 -5.76 25.19 -8.88
C GLU A 89 -4.61 26.23 -8.84
N ASN A 90 -4.23 26.75 -10.02
CA ASN A 90 -3.24 27.84 -10.14
C ASN A 90 -1.85 27.55 -9.54
N ILE A 91 -1.40 26.28 -9.54
CA ILE A 91 -0.04 25.96 -9.16
C ILE A 91 0.95 26.53 -10.20
N ASP A 92 1.93 27.31 -9.74
CA ASP A 92 2.96 27.90 -10.63
C ASP A 92 4.20 27.01 -10.65
N ILE A 93 4.37 26.23 -11.72
CA ILE A 93 5.53 25.38 -11.93
C ILE A 93 6.36 25.97 -13.06
N LYS A 94 7.51 26.56 -12.73
CA LYS A 94 8.40 27.17 -13.73
C LYS A 94 9.19 26.15 -14.51
N ASN A 95 9.65 25.08 -13.87
CA ASN A 95 10.53 24.09 -14.48
C ASN A 95 9.95 22.69 -14.32
N THR A 96 9.84 21.94 -15.41
CA THR A 96 9.36 20.57 -15.44
C THR A 96 10.33 19.67 -16.18
N LEU A 97 10.44 18.42 -15.74
CA LEU A 97 11.13 17.35 -16.45
C LEU A 97 10.19 16.14 -16.56
N THR A 98 9.70 15.89 -17.76
CA THR A 98 8.87 14.71 -18.02
C THR A 98 9.75 13.51 -18.31
N VAL A 99 9.56 12.43 -17.51
CA VAL A 99 10.33 11.20 -17.62
C VAL A 99 9.44 10.02 -18.02
N LYS A 100 10.05 8.99 -18.57
CA LYS A 100 9.43 7.73 -19.00
C LYS A 100 10.28 6.53 -18.53
N GLU A 101 9.82 5.34 -18.86
CA GLU A 101 10.50 4.09 -18.51
C GLU A 101 11.97 4.09 -18.89
N GLY A 102 12.84 3.88 -17.92
CA GLY A 102 14.29 3.75 -18.09
C GLY A 102 15.04 5.07 -18.24
N ASP A 103 14.35 6.22 -18.25
CA ASP A 103 15.04 7.51 -18.26
C ASP A 103 15.85 7.68 -16.96
N THR A 104 16.95 8.44 -17.05
CA THR A 104 17.84 8.67 -15.92
C THR A 104 18.04 10.15 -15.63
N LEU A 105 18.32 10.47 -14.38
CA LEU A 105 18.69 11.81 -13.91
C LEU A 105 19.94 11.71 -13.02
N SER A 106 21.02 12.35 -13.44
CA SER A 106 22.22 12.46 -12.62
C SER A 106 22.11 13.63 -11.64
N LEU A 107 22.46 13.36 -10.39
CA LEU A 107 22.56 14.37 -9.31
C LEU A 107 24.02 14.76 -9.02
N GLY A 108 24.97 14.09 -9.66
CA GLY A 108 26.40 14.14 -9.42
C GLY A 108 26.96 12.73 -9.32
N SER A 109 27.26 12.27 -8.12
CA SER A 109 27.66 10.87 -7.83
C SER A 109 26.49 9.89 -7.83
N HIS A 110 25.27 10.37 -7.55
CA HIS A 110 24.05 9.58 -7.58
C HIS A 110 23.33 9.69 -8.92
N THR A 111 22.79 8.57 -9.38
CA THR A 111 21.98 8.52 -10.60
C THR A 111 20.65 7.85 -10.33
N LEU A 112 19.57 8.57 -10.62
CA LEU A 112 18.22 8.09 -10.52
C LEU A 112 17.77 7.45 -11.83
N THR A 113 17.17 6.29 -11.79
CA THR A 113 16.53 5.62 -12.93
C THR A 113 15.05 5.48 -12.64
N PHE A 114 14.20 5.94 -13.56
CA PHE A 114 12.74 5.91 -13.38
C PHE A 114 12.13 4.64 -13.97
N VAL A 115 11.34 3.95 -13.16
CA VAL A 115 10.66 2.71 -13.52
C VAL A 115 9.16 2.94 -13.40
N MET A 116 8.44 2.88 -14.51
CA MET A 116 7.00 3.10 -14.50
C MET A 116 6.28 1.92 -13.84
N ALA A 117 5.40 2.22 -12.90
CA ALA A 117 4.60 1.27 -12.13
C ALA A 117 3.09 1.60 -12.19
N PRO A 118 2.51 1.76 -13.41
CA PRO A 118 1.12 2.18 -13.55
C PRO A 118 0.19 1.22 -12.84
N MET A 119 -0.79 1.74 -12.11
CA MET A 119 -1.76 1.01 -11.29
C MET A 119 -1.15 0.28 -10.07
N VAL A 120 0.02 0.73 -9.61
CA VAL A 120 0.55 0.32 -8.30
C VAL A 120 0.60 1.55 -7.36
N HIS A 121 -0.52 2.16 -6.87
CA HIS A 121 -1.89 1.66 -7.23
C HIS A 121 -2.66 2.64 -8.13
N TRP A 122 -2.11 3.79 -8.50
CA TRP A 122 -2.68 4.79 -9.41
C TRP A 122 -1.99 4.78 -10.78
N PRO A 123 -2.64 5.39 -11.83
CA PRO A 123 -2.16 5.24 -13.21
C PRO A 123 -0.86 5.96 -13.53
N GLU A 124 -0.45 6.93 -12.72
CA GLU A 124 0.78 7.73 -12.89
C GLU A 124 1.96 7.22 -12.08
N VAL A 125 1.75 6.24 -11.19
CA VAL A 125 2.80 5.80 -10.27
C VAL A 125 4.06 5.38 -11.02
N MET A 126 5.19 5.85 -10.54
CA MET A 126 6.52 5.36 -10.87
C MET A 126 7.32 5.11 -9.59
N VAL A 127 8.29 4.25 -9.67
CA VAL A 127 9.31 4.06 -8.63
C VAL A 127 10.65 4.53 -9.15
N THR A 128 11.55 4.88 -8.24
CA THR A 128 12.86 5.42 -8.61
C THR A 128 13.96 4.57 -8.01
N TYR A 129 14.88 4.11 -8.85
CA TYR A 129 16.04 3.37 -8.41
C TYR A 129 17.28 4.26 -8.44
N GLU A 130 17.95 4.38 -7.29
CA GLU A 130 19.24 5.04 -7.17
C GLU A 130 20.34 3.98 -7.24
N SER A 131 21.22 4.10 -8.24
CA SER A 131 22.13 3.01 -8.61
C SER A 131 23.43 2.95 -7.82
N SER A 132 23.86 4.04 -7.18
CA SER A 132 25.16 4.11 -6.47
C SER A 132 25.09 3.38 -5.13
N GLU A 133 24.05 3.64 -4.34
CA GLU A 133 23.79 2.99 -3.06
C GLU A 133 22.77 1.85 -3.15
N LYS A 134 22.18 1.65 -4.34
CA LYS A 134 21.23 0.57 -4.65
C LYS A 134 19.92 0.69 -3.87
N ILE A 135 19.38 1.89 -3.84
CA ILE A 135 18.15 2.25 -3.13
C ILE A 135 16.97 2.24 -4.10
N LEU A 136 15.89 1.57 -3.73
CA LEU A 136 14.61 1.66 -4.41
C LEU A 136 13.66 2.55 -3.60
N PHE A 137 13.31 3.71 -4.14
CA PHE A 137 12.17 4.52 -3.66
C PHE A 137 10.91 3.93 -4.30
N SER A 138 10.12 3.24 -3.52
CA SER A 138 9.10 2.30 -4.01
C SER A 138 7.69 2.85 -4.09
N ALA A 139 7.51 4.17 -3.94
CA ALA A 139 6.18 4.78 -3.75
C ALA A 139 5.41 4.02 -2.65
N ASP A 140 4.15 3.67 -2.87
CA ASP A 140 3.35 2.89 -1.92
C ASP A 140 3.73 1.41 -1.83
N GLY A 141 4.54 0.93 -2.76
CA GLY A 141 5.04 -0.43 -2.73
C GLY A 141 5.83 -0.69 -1.44
N PHE A 142 5.56 -1.83 -0.80
CA PHE A 142 6.16 -2.25 0.47
C PHE A 142 5.80 -1.38 1.69
N GLY A 143 4.76 -0.54 1.55
CA GLY A 143 4.21 0.24 2.64
C GLY A 143 3.45 -0.59 3.67
N LYS A 144 3.27 -0.03 4.86
CA LYS A 144 2.43 -0.61 5.93
C LYS A 144 1.68 0.49 6.69
N PHE A 145 0.58 0.14 7.33
CA PHE A 145 -0.03 0.98 8.36
C PHE A 145 0.81 1.01 9.64
N GLY A 146 0.51 1.94 10.52
CA GLY A 146 1.21 2.19 11.77
C GLY A 146 2.18 3.39 11.69
N ALA A 147 2.08 4.28 12.67
CA ALA A 147 3.03 5.38 12.84
C ALA A 147 4.34 4.83 13.40
N LEU A 148 5.48 5.18 12.79
CA LEU A 148 6.80 4.65 13.20
C LEU A 148 7.09 4.83 14.70
N SER A 149 6.66 5.96 15.29
CA SER A 149 6.84 6.23 16.71
C SER A 149 6.06 5.29 17.66
N LEU A 150 5.05 4.58 17.14
CA LEU A 150 4.23 3.63 17.90
C LEU A 150 4.61 2.18 17.60
N THR A 151 5.21 1.92 16.44
CA THR A 151 5.47 0.57 15.91
C THR A 151 6.96 0.22 15.85
N GLU A 152 7.85 0.99 16.49
CA GLU A 152 9.30 0.76 16.51
C GLU A 152 9.71 -0.63 17.04
N ASN A 153 8.87 -1.25 17.86
CA ASN A 153 9.15 -2.56 18.47
C ASN A 153 8.26 -3.70 17.90
N GLU A 154 7.55 -3.45 16.81
CA GLU A 154 6.75 -4.50 16.19
C GLU A 154 7.64 -5.52 15.47
N GLU A 155 7.58 -6.77 15.96
CA GLU A 155 8.29 -7.89 15.34
C GLU A 155 7.63 -8.36 14.03
N ASP A 156 6.34 -8.08 13.81
CA ASP A 156 5.57 -8.54 12.63
C ASP A 156 5.23 -7.41 11.65
N TRP A 157 6.17 -7.11 10.75
CA TRP A 157 5.90 -6.20 9.63
C TRP A 157 4.72 -6.67 8.77
N ALA A 158 4.57 -7.99 8.58
CA ALA A 158 3.62 -8.55 7.61
C ALA A 158 2.16 -8.30 7.96
N CYS A 159 1.80 -8.19 9.23
CA CYS A 159 0.42 -7.99 9.66
C CYS A 159 -0.15 -6.70 9.05
N GLU A 160 0.39 -5.56 9.41
CA GLU A 160 -0.08 -4.26 8.93
C GLU A 160 0.27 -4.00 7.45
N ALA A 161 1.35 -4.61 6.93
CA ALA A 161 1.68 -4.52 5.51
C ALA A 161 0.69 -5.31 4.63
N ARG A 162 0.24 -6.49 5.06
CA ARG A 162 -0.81 -7.28 4.37
C ARG A 162 -2.13 -6.52 4.38
N ARG A 163 -2.51 -5.97 5.55
CA ARG A 163 -3.70 -5.15 5.69
C ARG A 163 -3.65 -3.94 4.77
N TYR A 164 -2.51 -3.23 4.71
CA TYR A 164 -2.26 -2.14 3.78
C TYR A 164 -2.38 -2.64 2.34
N TYR A 165 -1.63 -3.68 1.96
CA TYR A 165 -1.59 -4.20 0.60
C TYR A 165 -2.98 -4.53 0.06
N PHE A 166 -3.75 -5.39 0.74
CA PHE A 166 -5.06 -5.84 0.25
C PHE A 166 -6.11 -4.73 0.23
N ASN A 167 -5.98 -3.73 1.10
CA ASN A 167 -6.94 -2.63 1.12
C ASN A 167 -6.60 -1.51 0.12
N ILE A 168 -5.33 -1.29 -0.20
CA ILE A 168 -4.86 -0.21 -1.09
C ILE A 168 -4.50 -0.75 -2.48
N VAL A 169 -3.62 -1.75 -2.56
CA VAL A 169 -3.02 -2.24 -3.80
C VAL A 169 -3.70 -3.50 -4.35
N GLY A 170 -4.34 -4.30 -3.50
CA GLY A 170 -4.73 -5.70 -3.75
C GLY A 170 -5.49 -6.01 -5.04
N LYS A 171 -6.26 -5.05 -5.59
CA LYS A 171 -6.92 -5.20 -6.90
C LYS A 171 -5.93 -5.35 -8.06
N TYR A 172 -4.72 -4.84 -7.92
CA TYR A 172 -3.76 -4.63 -9.00
C TYR A 172 -2.61 -5.64 -8.99
N GLY A 173 -2.89 -6.91 -8.68
CA GLY A 173 -1.88 -7.97 -8.62
C GLY A 173 -1.03 -8.08 -9.88
N ALA A 174 -1.61 -8.08 -11.08
CA ALA A 174 -0.86 -8.17 -12.33
C ALA A 174 0.08 -6.97 -12.58
N PRO A 175 -0.31 -5.70 -12.34
CA PRO A 175 0.61 -4.56 -12.28
C PRO A 175 1.76 -4.75 -11.29
N VAL A 176 1.48 -5.23 -10.06
CA VAL A 176 2.52 -5.51 -9.07
C VAL A 176 3.48 -6.60 -9.54
N GLN A 177 2.99 -7.70 -10.12
CA GLN A 177 3.83 -8.75 -10.72
C GLN A 177 4.74 -8.19 -11.82
N THR A 178 4.23 -7.25 -12.62
CA THR A 178 5.03 -6.58 -13.65
C THR A 178 6.13 -5.74 -13.03
N LEU A 179 5.83 -4.99 -11.95
CA LEU A 179 6.82 -4.21 -11.20
C LEU A 179 7.89 -5.10 -10.57
N LEU A 180 7.48 -6.19 -9.90
CA LEU A 180 8.41 -7.14 -9.29
C LEU A 180 9.37 -7.75 -10.33
N LYS A 181 8.85 -8.08 -11.53
CA LYS A 181 9.69 -8.56 -12.63
C LYS A 181 10.72 -7.53 -13.09
N LYS A 182 10.35 -6.23 -13.17
CA LYS A 182 11.30 -5.16 -13.48
C LYS A 182 12.33 -4.99 -12.36
N ALA A 183 11.88 -4.98 -11.10
CA ALA A 183 12.73 -4.84 -9.93
C ALA A 183 13.75 -6.00 -9.78
N SER A 184 13.40 -7.21 -10.22
CA SER A 184 14.31 -8.37 -10.16
C SER A 184 15.58 -8.21 -11.02
N ALA A 185 15.60 -7.28 -11.96
CA ALA A 185 16.78 -6.93 -12.76
C ALA A 185 17.69 -5.89 -12.07
N LEU A 186 17.27 -5.34 -10.93
CA LEU A 186 17.98 -4.31 -10.18
C LEU A 186 18.67 -4.94 -8.96
N ASP A 187 19.85 -4.46 -8.63
CA ASP A 187 20.58 -4.88 -7.42
C ASP A 187 20.15 -3.97 -6.25
N ILE A 188 19.00 -4.30 -5.62
CA ILE A 188 18.41 -3.50 -4.55
C ILE A 188 18.96 -3.95 -3.20
N LYS A 189 19.42 -2.99 -2.40
CA LYS A 189 19.86 -3.20 -1.01
C LYS A 189 18.98 -2.53 0.03
N THR A 190 18.27 -1.50 -0.38
CA THR A 190 17.38 -0.73 0.49
C THR A 190 16.10 -0.41 -0.25
N ILE A 191 14.96 -0.55 0.43
CA ILE A 191 13.66 -0.12 -0.07
C ILE A 191 13.15 1.00 0.83
N CYS A 192 12.80 2.13 0.20
CA CYS A 192 12.30 3.33 0.84
C CYS A 192 10.82 3.56 0.44
N PRO A 193 9.85 3.00 1.19
CA PRO A 193 8.44 3.18 0.90
C PRO A 193 7.91 4.53 1.40
N LEU A 194 6.79 4.98 0.86
CA LEU A 194 6.12 6.21 1.32
C LEU A 194 5.37 6.03 2.65
N HIS A 195 5.14 4.78 3.08
CA HIS A 195 4.58 4.43 4.40
C HIS A 195 5.41 3.34 5.07
N GLY A 196 5.54 3.42 6.40
CA GLY A 196 6.25 2.41 7.19
C GLY A 196 7.77 2.61 7.22
N PRO A 197 8.53 1.62 7.70
CA PRO A 197 9.97 1.71 7.88
C PRO A 197 10.74 1.58 6.56
N VAL A 198 11.95 2.12 6.54
CA VAL A 198 12.95 1.78 5.51
C VAL A 198 13.38 0.33 5.71
N LEU A 199 13.41 -0.45 4.63
CA LEU A 199 13.74 -1.86 4.65
C LEU A 199 15.17 -2.07 4.14
N THR A 200 16.05 -2.57 5.01
CA THR A 200 17.48 -2.76 4.71
C THR A 200 17.91 -4.21 4.78
N ASP A 201 17.22 -5.02 5.57
CA ASP A 201 17.59 -6.39 5.85
C ASP A 201 16.53 -7.36 5.31
N ASN A 202 16.97 -8.58 4.95
CA ASN A 202 16.10 -9.68 4.54
C ASN A 202 15.09 -9.29 3.46
N LEU A 203 15.48 -8.50 2.46
CA LEU A 203 14.60 -8.01 1.41
C LEU A 203 13.85 -9.13 0.66
N GLY A 204 14.42 -10.32 0.61
CA GLY A 204 13.78 -11.53 0.05
C GLY A 204 12.43 -11.83 0.71
N TYR A 205 12.33 -11.67 2.03
CA TYR A 205 11.08 -11.90 2.77
C TYR A 205 9.95 -10.97 2.29
N TYR A 206 10.23 -9.68 2.13
CA TYR A 206 9.23 -8.70 1.68
C TYR A 206 8.83 -8.94 0.21
N LEU A 207 9.80 -9.27 -0.63
CA LEU A 207 9.57 -9.60 -2.05
C LEU A 207 8.74 -10.87 -2.21
N ASP A 208 8.99 -11.91 -1.42
CA ASP A 208 8.25 -13.17 -1.44
C ASP A 208 6.80 -12.97 -0.99
N LEU A 209 6.56 -12.15 0.04
CA LEU A 209 5.21 -11.79 0.46
C LEU A 209 4.47 -11.02 -0.63
N TYR A 210 5.08 -9.99 -1.22
CA TYR A 210 4.49 -9.24 -2.32
C TYR A 210 4.21 -10.12 -3.54
N ASN A 211 5.10 -11.06 -3.85
CA ASN A 211 4.88 -12.04 -4.93
C ASN A 211 3.68 -12.95 -4.61
N THR A 212 3.56 -13.44 -3.39
CA THR A 212 2.45 -14.26 -2.92
C THR A 212 1.13 -13.50 -3.02
N TRP A 213 1.06 -12.30 -2.44
CA TRP A 213 -0.15 -11.48 -2.42
C TRP A 213 -0.59 -11.06 -3.83
N SER A 214 0.35 -10.62 -4.66
CA SER A 214 0.04 -10.13 -6.01
C SER A 214 -0.28 -11.23 -7.02
N SER A 215 0.11 -12.46 -6.74
CA SER A 215 -0.32 -13.65 -7.50
C SER A 215 -1.61 -14.26 -6.95
N TYR A 216 -2.24 -13.64 -5.95
CA TYR A 216 -3.44 -14.13 -5.27
C TYR A 216 -3.30 -15.54 -4.70
N GLN A 217 -2.09 -15.91 -4.30
CA GLN A 217 -1.87 -17.17 -3.60
C GLN A 217 -2.12 -16.97 -2.10
N PRO A 218 -2.71 -17.95 -1.42
CA PRO A 218 -2.88 -17.88 0.02
C PRO A 218 -1.51 -17.89 0.71
N GLU A 219 -1.34 -17.01 1.69
CA GLU A 219 -0.11 -16.96 2.49
C GLU A 219 -0.01 -18.13 3.46
N SER A 220 -1.15 -18.59 3.96
CA SER A 220 -1.23 -19.63 4.98
C SER A 220 -2.34 -20.64 4.68
N LYS A 221 -2.07 -21.93 4.95
CA LYS A 221 -3.12 -22.95 4.99
C LYS A 221 -3.96 -22.74 6.24
N GLY A 222 -5.28 -22.65 6.09
CA GLY A 222 -6.19 -22.44 7.20
C GLY A 222 -7.60 -22.11 6.72
N VAL A 223 -8.48 -21.89 7.66
CA VAL A 223 -9.88 -21.54 7.41
C VAL A 223 -10.21 -20.23 8.10
N PHE A 224 -10.62 -19.26 7.32
CA PHE A 224 -11.20 -18.02 7.80
C PHE A 224 -12.73 -18.16 7.88
N VAL A 225 -13.31 -18.02 9.06
CA VAL A 225 -14.76 -18.07 9.30
C VAL A 225 -15.24 -16.67 9.62
N ALA A 226 -15.90 -16.02 8.65
CA ALA A 226 -16.49 -14.71 8.84
C ALA A 226 -17.99 -14.82 9.05
N TYR A 227 -18.52 -14.19 10.10
CA TYR A 227 -19.94 -14.21 10.34
C TYR A 227 -20.53 -12.83 10.68
N ALA A 228 -21.84 -12.70 10.43
CA ALA A 228 -22.63 -11.56 10.88
C ALA A 228 -23.96 -12.08 11.49
N SER A 229 -24.18 -11.79 12.76
CA SER A 229 -25.29 -12.35 13.54
C SER A 229 -26.14 -11.27 14.18
N ILE A 230 -27.47 -11.40 14.12
CA ILE A 230 -28.42 -10.47 14.74
C ILE A 230 -28.71 -10.87 16.19
N HIS A 231 -29.08 -12.13 16.40
CA HIS A 231 -29.56 -12.64 17.69
C HIS A 231 -28.64 -13.70 18.33
N GLY A 232 -27.43 -13.86 17.82
CA GLY A 232 -26.43 -14.80 18.33
C GLY A 232 -26.51 -16.21 17.76
N ASN A 233 -27.59 -16.63 17.09
CA ASN A 233 -27.71 -18.00 16.57
C ASN A 233 -26.70 -18.29 15.46
N THR A 234 -26.50 -17.36 14.53
CA THR A 234 -25.48 -17.50 13.47
C THR A 234 -24.08 -17.50 14.05
N ALA A 235 -23.81 -16.64 15.04
CA ALA A 235 -22.54 -16.61 15.77
C ALA A 235 -22.25 -17.96 16.38
N HIS A 236 -23.23 -18.53 17.18
CA HIS A 236 -23.09 -19.85 17.81
C HIS A 236 -22.83 -20.95 16.78
N ALA A 237 -23.51 -20.92 15.63
CA ALA A 237 -23.30 -21.91 14.57
C ALA A 237 -21.89 -21.78 13.94
N ALA A 238 -21.42 -20.57 13.69
CA ALA A 238 -20.09 -20.30 13.14
C ALA A 238 -18.97 -20.74 14.10
N GLU A 239 -19.08 -20.39 15.38
CA GLU A 239 -18.14 -20.78 16.42
C GLU A 239 -18.10 -22.31 16.60
N LYS A 240 -19.28 -22.96 16.68
CA LYS A 240 -19.36 -24.42 16.75
C LYS A 240 -18.75 -25.10 15.53
N PHE A 241 -18.96 -24.55 14.34
CA PHE A 241 -18.33 -25.06 13.11
C PHE A 241 -16.80 -24.91 13.17
N ALA A 242 -16.30 -23.77 13.62
CA ALA A 242 -14.87 -23.55 13.82
C ALA A 242 -14.26 -24.55 14.81
N ASP A 243 -14.94 -24.84 15.92
CA ASP A 243 -14.51 -25.86 16.89
C ASP A 243 -14.49 -27.26 16.28
N MET A 244 -15.47 -27.58 15.43
CA MET A 244 -15.47 -28.86 14.71
C MET A 244 -14.27 -28.97 13.77
N LEU A 245 -13.87 -27.86 13.08
CA LEU A 245 -12.67 -27.83 12.23
C LEU A 245 -11.40 -28.05 13.06
N ARG A 246 -11.27 -27.36 14.19
CA ARG A 246 -10.13 -27.53 15.12
C ARG A 246 -10.05 -28.99 15.64
N ASN A 247 -11.18 -29.56 16.03
CA ASN A 247 -11.27 -30.95 16.49
C ASN A 247 -10.93 -31.98 15.39
N LYS A 248 -11.09 -31.60 14.12
CA LYS A 248 -10.68 -32.41 12.95
C LYS A 248 -9.21 -32.19 12.54
N GLY A 249 -8.46 -31.39 13.30
CA GLY A 249 -7.02 -31.18 13.07
C GLY A 249 -6.68 -30.07 12.09
N VAL A 250 -7.60 -29.12 11.82
CA VAL A 250 -7.27 -27.93 11.08
C VAL A 250 -6.41 -27.02 11.97
N GLU A 251 -5.17 -26.79 11.58
CA GLU A 251 -4.17 -26.10 12.41
C GLU A 251 -4.51 -24.63 12.66
N LYS A 252 -5.02 -23.94 11.62
CA LYS A 252 -5.37 -22.52 11.69
C LYS A 252 -6.85 -22.34 11.36
N VAL A 253 -7.62 -21.89 12.34
CA VAL A 253 -9.02 -21.50 12.19
C VAL A 253 -9.23 -20.15 12.86
N VAL A 254 -9.43 -19.13 12.04
CA VAL A 254 -9.71 -17.76 12.49
C VAL A 254 -11.19 -17.50 12.37
N VAL A 255 -11.80 -16.92 13.40
CA VAL A 255 -13.24 -16.64 13.46
C VAL A 255 -13.42 -15.14 13.71
N THR A 256 -14.18 -14.47 12.85
CA THR A 256 -14.37 -13.03 12.93
C THR A 256 -15.84 -12.65 12.87
N ASP A 257 -16.29 -11.88 13.87
CA ASP A 257 -17.57 -11.19 13.85
C ASP A 257 -17.46 -9.89 13.06
N LEU A 258 -17.99 -9.89 11.84
CA LEU A 258 -17.96 -8.73 10.96
C LEU A 258 -18.68 -7.49 11.52
N SER A 259 -19.56 -7.68 12.50
CA SER A 259 -20.25 -6.57 13.17
C SER A 259 -19.43 -5.89 14.27
N ARG A 260 -18.22 -6.43 14.58
CA ARG A 260 -17.38 -5.95 15.68
C ARG A 260 -15.90 -5.82 15.33
N CYS A 261 -15.49 -6.26 14.16
CA CYS A 261 -14.11 -6.13 13.68
C CYS A 261 -13.94 -4.90 12.81
N ASP A 262 -12.70 -4.51 12.56
CA ASP A 262 -12.36 -3.67 11.41
C ASP A 262 -12.49 -4.49 10.12
N ILE A 263 -13.27 -3.97 9.18
CA ILE A 263 -13.50 -4.62 7.88
C ILE A 263 -12.19 -4.85 7.11
N ALA A 264 -11.19 -3.99 7.28
CA ALA A 264 -9.91 -4.11 6.62
C ALA A 264 -9.11 -5.35 7.09
N GLU A 265 -9.22 -5.73 8.36
CA GLU A 265 -8.66 -6.98 8.90
C GLU A 265 -9.39 -8.20 8.33
N ALA A 266 -10.72 -8.17 8.27
CA ALA A 266 -11.48 -9.25 7.69
C ALA A 266 -11.16 -9.46 6.20
N VAL A 267 -10.91 -8.37 5.47
CA VAL A 267 -10.49 -8.43 4.06
C VAL A 267 -9.12 -9.07 3.93
N GLU A 268 -8.14 -8.68 4.74
CA GLU A 268 -6.81 -9.29 4.67
C GLU A 268 -6.85 -10.79 4.99
N ASP A 269 -7.62 -11.20 6.01
CA ASP A 269 -7.78 -12.60 6.39
C ASP A 269 -8.42 -13.43 5.25
N ALA A 270 -9.35 -12.84 4.49
CA ALA A 270 -9.95 -13.50 3.34
C ALA A 270 -8.94 -13.84 2.24
N PHE A 271 -7.87 -13.03 2.09
CA PHE A 271 -6.78 -13.31 1.15
C PHE A 271 -5.64 -14.13 1.76
N ARG A 272 -5.49 -14.08 3.09
CA ARG A 272 -4.43 -14.76 3.81
C ARG A 272 -4.59 -16.27 3.82
N TYR A 273 -5.81 -16.76 4.01
CA TYR A 273 -6.11 -18.17 4.17
C TYR A 273 -6.63 -18.81 2.89
N ASP A 274 -6.36 -20.12 2.73
CA ASP A 274 -6.72 -20.87 1.53
C ASP A 274 -8.20 -21.30 1.49
N ARG A 275 -8.94 -21.12 2.59
CA ARG A 275 -10.39 -21.42 2.67
C ARG A 275 -11.11 -20.35 3.49
N MET A 276 -12.32 -20.05 3.04
CA MET A 276 -13.20 -19.13 3.75
C MET A 276 -14.60 -19.74 3.91
N VAL A 277 -15.20 -19.48 5.07
CA VAL A 277 -16.59 -19.81 5.38
C VAL A 277 -17.32 -18.53 5.74
N LEU A 278 -18.45 -18.29 5.10
CA LEU A 278 -19.29 -17.12 5.32
C LEU A 278 -20.61 -17.56 5.97
N ALA A 279 -20.97 -16.93 7.09
CA ALA A 279 -22.21 -17.21 7.79
C ALA A 279 -22.94 -15.92 8.14
N ALA A 280 -24.15 -15.74 7.62
CA ALA A 280 -24.94 -14.55 7.88
C ALA A 280 -26.42 -14.90 8.13
N ALA A 281 -27.09 -14.05 8.91
CA ALA A 281 -28.53 -14.06 9.01
C ALA A 281 -29.16 -13.48 7.73
N SER A 282 -30.37 -13.96 7.39
CA SER A 282 -31.21 -13.29 6.40
C SER A 282 -31.77 -11.99 6.98
N TYR A 283 -31.85 -10.95 6.16
CA TYR A 283 -32.41 -9.66 6.54
C TYR A 283 -33.19 -9.05 5.34
N ASP A 284 -34.46 -8.71 5.55
CA ASP A 284 -35.33 -8.16 4.49
C ASP A 284 -35.29 -8.97 3.17
N ALA A 285 -35.37 -10.27 3.29
CA ALA A 285 -35.28 -11.24 2.18
C ALA A 285 -33.96 -11.19 1.37
N GLY A 286 -32.88 -10.68 1.97
CA GLY A 286 -31.54 -10.59 1.40
C GLY A 286 -30.47 -10.99 2.36
N VAL A 287 -29.23 -10.75 1.98
CA VAL A 287 -28.06 -10.92 2.82
C VAL A 287 -28.03 -9.82 3.89
N PHE A 288 -27.66 -10.19 5.12
CA PHE A 288 -27.52 -9.19 6.19
C PHE A 288 -26.50 -8.09 5.79
N PRO A 289 -26.85 -6.78 5.92
CA PRO A 289 -26.09 -5.68 5.33
C PRO A 289 -24.59 -5.67 5.65
N ILE A 290 -24.20 -6.07 6.87
CA ILE A 290 -22.78 -6.14 7.27
C ILE A 290 -22.02 -7.20 6.44
N MET A 291 -22.63 -8.36 6.21
CA MET A 291 -22.05 -9.38 5.34
C MET A 291 -22.03 -8.90 3.87
N GLN A 292 -23.07 -8.20 3.43
CA GLN A 292 -23.12 -7.65 2.08
C GLN A 292 -22.01 -6.62 1.86
N ASP A 293 -21.72 -5.77 2.83
CA ASP A 293 -20.61 -4.82 2.79
C ASP A 293 -19.27 -5.54 2.65
N PHE A 294 -19.04 -6.57 3.47
CA PHE A 294 -17.85 -7.40 3.36
C PHE A 294 -17.69 -8.05 1.97
N LEU A 295 -18.76 -8.65 1.43
CA LEU A 295 -18.76 -9.23 0.09
C LEU A 295 -18.46 -8.19 -0.99
N HIS A 296 -18.98 -6.97 -0.84
CA HIS A 296 -18.69 -5.87 -1.73
C HIS A 296 -17.20 -5.48 -1.71
N HIS A 297 -16.58 -5.43 -0.53
CA HIS A 297 -15.14 -5.23 -0.40
C HIS A 297 -14.34 -6.32 -1.11
N LEU A 298 -14.68 -7.59 -0.94
CA LEU A 298 -14.01 -8.70 -1.63
C LEU A 298 -14.16 -8.58 -3.16
N GLN A 299 -15.36 -8.27 -3.64
CA GLN A 299 -15.62 -8.06 -5.07
C GLN A 299 -14.80 -6.89 -5.63
N ALA A 300 -14.75 -5.76 -4.91
CA ALA A 300 -13.99 -4.58 -5.33
C ALA A 300 -12.48 -4.85 -5.44
N LYS A 301 -11.96 -5.79 -4.62
CA LYS A 301 -10.55 -6.22 -4.63
C LYS A 301 -10.28 -7.37 -5.60
N ALA A 302 -11.26 -7.78 -6.41
CA ALA A 302 -11.16 -8.91 -7.33
C ALA A 302 -10.74 -10.22 -6.64
N CYS A 303 -11.26 -10.45 -5.42
CA CYS A 303 -11.04 -11.69 -4.69
C CYS A 303 -11.57 -12.87 -5.51
N LEU A 304 -10.66 -13.73 -5.97
CA LEU A 304 -10.98 -14.89 -6.79
C LEU A 304 -11.43 -16.04 -5.88
N LEU A 305 -12.71 -16.06 -5.56
CA LEU A 305 -13.31 -17.15 -4.80
C LEU A 305 -13.87 -18.21 -5.76
N TYR A 306 -13.35 -19.42 -5.68
CA TYR A 306 -14.09 -20.60 -6.10
C TYR A 306 -15.09 -20.93 -5.01
N THR A 307 -16.35 -20.58 -5.23
CA THR A 307 -17.43 -20.93 -4.30
C THR A 307 -17.98 -22.31 -4.67
N SER A 308 -17.96 -23.25 -3.74
CA SER A 308 -18.96 -24.32 -3.70
C SER A 308 -20.03 -23.90 -2.69
N ASP A 309 -21.22 -23.56 -3.15
CA ASP A 309 -22.36 -23.31 -2.28
C ASP A 309 -23.06 -24.65 -2.03
N ALA A 310 -23.27 -24.98 -0.75
CA ALA A 310 -24.08 -26.14 -0.37
C ALA A 310 -25.55 -26.02 -0.83
N ALA A 311 -26.00 -24.82 -1.22
CA ALA A 311 -27.31 -24.59 -1.80
C ALA A 311 -27.38 -24.92 -3.31
N ASP A 312 -26.28 -24.86 -4.03
CA ASP A 312 -26.22 -25.23 -5.45
C ASP A 312 -26.32 -26.75 -5.66
N ASP A 313 -25.95 -27.53 -4.65
CA ASP A 313 -26.08 -28.99 -4.68
C ASP A 313 -27.54 -29.48 -4.52
N LEU A 314 -28.49 -28.59 -4.22
CA LEU A 314 -29.92 -28.91 -4.08
C LEU A 314 -30.76 -28.62 -5.32
N THR A 315 -30.16 -28.12 -6.39
CA THR A 315 -30.79 -27.86 -7.68
C THR A 315 -30.31 -28.78 -8.76
#